data_b449806f4e9f7036ea9633a61c8888f4
#
_entry.id   b449806f4e9f7036ea9633a61c8888f4
#
_cell.length_a   1.000
_cell.length_b   1.000
_cell.length_c   1.000
_cell.angle_alpha   90.00
_cell.angle_beta   90.00
_cell.angle_gamma   90.00
#
_symmetry.space_group_name_H-M   'P 1'
#
loop_
_entity.id
_entity.type
_entity.pdbx_description
1 polymer ?
#
loop_
_entity_poly.entity_id
_entity_poly.type
_entity_poly.pdbx_seq_one_letter_code
_entity_poly.pdbx_strand_id
1 'polypeptide(L)'
;MSMGVIFAEVEIHDPNEYEKYRPLAASAIEAAGGRYYVRRGDPEMLEGSPAAKLVVIVEFPTREKAREFYYSTRYQEAAAIRQRASTTRRILLSGYDG
;
A
#
# COMPACT_ATOMS: atom_id res chain seq x y z
N MET A 1 14.44 -7.40 15.00
CA MET A 1 13.79 -6.15 14.55
C MET A 1 12.46 -6.47 13.91
N SER A 2 11.47 -5.64 14.18
CA SER A 2 10.16 -5.81 13.59
C SER A 2 10.20 -5.47 12.12
N MET A 3 9.44 -6.21 11.32
CA MET A 3 9.22 -5.80 9.94
C MET A 3 8.34 -4.54 9.93
N GLY A 4 8.40 -3.82 8.82
CA GLY A 4 7.52 -2.70 8.58
C GLY A 4 6.35 -3.13 7.73
N VAL A 5 5.17 -2.60 8.02
CA VAL A 5 3.96 -2.94 7.30
C VAL A 5 3.25 -1.66 6.89
N ILE A 6 2.90 -1.56 5.62
CA ILE A 6 2.05 -0.48 5.14
C ILE A 6 0.68 -1.07 4.86
N PHE A 7 -0.32 -0.57 5.58
CA PHE A 7 -1.71 -0.96 5.43
C PHE A 7 -2.42 0.15 4.67
N ALA A 8 -3.11 -0.19 3.59
CA ALA A 8 -3.81 0.79 2.77
C ALA A 8 -5.25 0.38 2.52
N GLU A 9 -6.15 1.34 2.70
CA GLU A 9 -7.55 1.23 2.28
C GLU A 9 -7.73 2.15 1.09
N VAL A 10 -8.26 1.63 0.00
CA VAL A 10 -8.31 2.36 -1.27
C VAL A 10 -9.72 2.39 -1.85
N GLU A 11 -10.15 3.56 -2.27
CA GLU A 11 -11.37 3.73 -3.06
C GLU A 11 -10.97 4.30 -4.41
N ILE A 12 -11.18 3.52 -5.46
CA ILE A 12 -10.77 3.90 -6.82
C ILE A 12 -11.89 4.69 -7.48
N HIS A 13 -11.56 5.90 -7.98
CA HIS A 13 -12.50 6.74 -8.70
C HIS A 13 -12.31 6.64 -10.20
N ASP A 14 -11.08 6.43 -10.65
CA ASP A 14 -10.72 6.33 -12.05
C ASP A 14 -9.92 5.03 -12.27
N PRO A 15 -10.62 3.92 -12.59
CA PRO A 15 -9.94 2.63 -12.74
C PRO A 15 -8.86 2.62 -13.85
N ASN A 16 -9.10 3.32 -14.96
CA ASN A 16 -8.13 3.32 -16.05
C ASN A 16 -6.83 4.02 -15.64
N GLU A 17 -6.96 5.14 -14.95
CA GLU A 17 -5.78 5.87 -14.46
C GLU A 17 -5.08 5.07 -13.36
N TYR A 18 -5.84 4.44 -12.47
CA TYR A 18 -5.27 3.65 -11.38
C TYR A 18 -4.46 2.46 -11.90
N GLU A 19 -4.85 1.88 -13.04
CA GLU A 19 -4.10 0.77 -13.62
C GLU A 19 -2.68 1.17 -14.03
N LYS A 20 -2.45 2.44 -14.33
CA LYS A 20 -1.10 2.94 -14.63
C LYS A 20 -0.22 2.95 -13.38
N TYR A 21 -0.82 3.10 -12.20
CA TYR A 21 -0.13 3.09 -10.92
C TYR A 21 0.37 1.68 -10.55
N ARG A 22 -0.42 0.64 -10.79
CA ARG A 22 -0.15 -0.71 -10.29
C ARG A 22 1.23 -1.24 -10.65
N PRO A 23 1.67 -1.24 -11.92
CA PRO A 23 3.01 -1.78 -12.24
C PRO A 23 4.14 -0.92 -11.67
N LEU A 24 3.94 0.38 -11.58
CA LEU A 24 4.96 1.27 -11.01
C LEU A 24 5.12 1.02 -9.52
N ALA A 25 4.01 0.84 -8.81
CA ALA A 25 4.03 0.54 -7.38
C ALA A 25 4.68 -0.82 -7.12
N ALA A 26 4.30 -1.84 -7.88
CA ALA A 26 4.86 -3.18 -7.73
C ALA A 26 6.38 -3.17 -7.94
N SER A 27 6.85 -2.47 -8.96
CA SER A 27 8.26 -2.33 -9.25
C SER A 27 9.02 -1.62 -8.13
N ALA A 28 8.45 -0.54 -7.59
CA ALA A 28 9.06 0.21 -6.50
C ALA A 28 9.12 -0.62 -5.21
N ILE A 29 8.07 -1.37 -4.91
CA ILE A 29 8.02 -2.25 -3.75
C ILE A 29 9.11 -3.32 -3.83
N GLU A 30 9.21 -3.98 -4.98
CA GLU A 30 10.21 -5.02 -5.20
C GLU A 30 11.63 -4.45 -5.06
N ALA A 31 11.89 -3.30 -5.67
CA ALA A 31 13.19 -2.64 -5.59
C ALA A 31 13.59 -2.28 -4.16
N ALA A 32 12.62 -2.04 -3.29
CA ALA A 32 12.85 -1.69 -1.89
C ALA A 32 12.91 -2.90 -0.95
N GLY A 33 12.83 -4.12 -1.50
CA GLY A 33 12.85 -5.34 -0.71
C GLY A 33 11.52 -5.67 -0.05
N GLY A 34 10.44 -5.05 -0.50
CA GLY A 34 9.12 -5.30 0.03
C GLY A 34 8.39 -6.39 -0.75
N ARG A 35 7.29 -6.84 -0.21
CA ARG A 35 6.42 -7.78 -0.89
C ARG A 35 4.97 -7.55 -0.48
N TYR A 36 4.05 -7.88 -1.37
CA TYR A 36 2.63 -7.85 -1.02
C TYR A 36 2.29 -8.99 -0.07
N TYR A 37 1.62 -8.65 1.01
CA TYR A 37 1.02 -9.63 1.91
C TYR A 37 -0.46 -9.80 1.54
N VAL A 38 -1.14 -8.68 1.28
CA VAL A 38 -2.51 -8.66 0.74
C VAL A 38 -2.50 -7.69 -0.41
N ARG A 39 -2.83 -8.13 -1.60
CA ARG A 39 -2.80 -7.26 -2.78
C ARG A 39 -4.17 -6.73 -3.17
N ARG A 40 -5.19 -7.57 -3.08
CA ARG A 40 -6.56 -7.22 -3.43
C ARG A 40 -7.49 -7.80 -2.40
N GLY A 41 -7.26 -7.50 -1.14
CA GLY A 41 -8.11 -8.03 -0.11
C GLY A 41 -9.57 -7.82 -0.49
N ASP A 42 -10.38 -8.82 -0.31
CA ASP A 42 -11.82 -8.77 -0.55
C ASP A 42 -12.48 -8.53 0.80
N PRO A 43 -12.55 -7.27 1.26
CA PRO A 43 -12.92 -7.01 2.66
C PRO A 43 -14.37 -7.34 2.96
N GLU A 44 -14.54 -8.07 4.04
CA GLU A 44 -15.87 -8.34 4.60
C GLU A 44 -15.92 -7.69 5.97
N MET A 45 -16.82 -6.77 6.17
CA MET A 45 -16.94 -6.07 7.46
C MET A 45 -17.59 -6.99 8.48
N LEU A 46 -16.87 -7.28 9.55
CA LEU A 46 -17.40 -8.07 10.65
C LEU A 46 -18.08 -7.19 11.69
N GLU A 47 -17.57 -6.00 11.90
CA GLU A 47 -18.15 -5.01 12.79
C GLU A 47 -17.77 -3.61 12.32
N GLY A 48 -18.63 -2.65 12.53
CA GLY A 48 -18.34 -1.24 12.29
C GLY A 48 -18.88 -0.73 10.96
N SER A 49 -18.26 0.34 10.48
CA SER A 49 -18.67 1.00 9.24
C SER A 49 -18.32 0.16 8.02
N PRO A 50 -18.93 0.43 6.86
CA PRO A 50 -18.57 -0.30 5.65
C PRO A 50 -17.08 -0.30 5.37
N ALA A 51 -16.56 -1.44 4.94
CA ALA A 51 -15.17 -1.60 4.61
C ALA A 51 -14.81 -0.83 3.34
N ALA A 52 -13.55 -0.48 3.22
CA ALA A 52 -13.00 -0.01 1.94
C ALA A 52 -13.16 -1.11 0.91
N LYS A 53 -13.28 -0.72 -0.36
CA LYS A 53 -13.46 -1.69 -1.45
C LYS A 53 -12.22 -2.47 -1.77
N LEU A 54 -11.06 -1.91 -1.46
CA LEU A 54 -9.77 -2.52 -1.74
C LEU A 54 -8.86 -2.32 -0.55
N VAL A 55 -8.24 -3.40 -0.10
CA VAL A 55 -7.23 -3.35 0.95
C VAL A 55 -5.92 -3.91 0.41
N VAL A 56 -4.84 -3.19 0.66
CA VAL A 56 -3.50 -3.61 0.26
C VAL A 56 -2.61 -3.59 1.49
N ILE A 57 -1.87 -4.66 1.71
CA ILE A 57 -0.90 -4.74 2.80
C ILE A 57 0.43 -5.14 2.21
N VAL A 58 1.46 -4.35 2.48
CA VAL A 58 2.81 -4.58 1.97
C VAL A 58 3.76 -4.70 3.16
N GLU A 59 4.64 -5.70 3.11
CA GLU A 59 5.63 -5.95 4.14
C GLU A 59 7.02 -5.54 3.65
N PHE A 60 7.81 -5.01 4.58
CA PHE A 60 9.22 -4.68 4.34
C PHE A 60 10.06 -5.27 5.47
N PRO A 61 11.37 -5.51 5.25
CA PRO A 61 12.21 -6.13 6.27
C PRO A 61 12.23 -5.36 7.59
N THR A 62 12.12 -4.02 7.55
CA THR A 62 12.08 -3.19 8.75
C THR A 62 11.13 -2.04 8.55
N ARG A 63 10.72 -1.40 9.65
CA ARG A 63 9.92 -0.19 9.60
C ARG A 63 10.62 0.93 8.85
N GLU A 64 11.95 1.05 9.04
CA GLU A 64 12.76 2.05 8.33
C GLU A 64 12.71 1.84 6.82
N LYS A 65 12.81 0.59 6.37
CA LYS A 65 12.73 0.28 4.95
C LYS A 65 11.38 0.64 4.36
N ALA A 66 10.31 0.39 5.10
CA ALA A 66 8.97 0.76 4.68
C ALA A 66 8.83 2.28 4.54
N ARG A 67 9.36 3.02 5.52
CA ARG A 67 9.33 4.48 5.48
C ARG A 67 10.15 5.02 4.31
N GLU A 68 11.36 4.49 4.11
CA GLU A 68 12.22 4.90 3.00
C GLU A 68 11.55 4.65 1.65
N PHE A 69 10.89 3.50 1.52
CA PHE A 69 10.12 3.18 0.32
C PHE A 69 9.06 4.24 0.05
N TYR A 70 8.25 4.55 1.07
CA TYR A 70 7.13 5.46 0.89
C TYR A 70 7.58 6.84 0.43
N TYR A 71 8.66 7.36 1.02
CA TYR A 71 9.17 8.70 0.70
C TYR A 71 10.18 8.72 -0.44
N SER A 72 10.48 7.57 -1.06
CA SER A 72 11.39 7.54 -2.19
C SER A 72 10.81 8.29 -3.38
N THR A 73 11.68 8.89 -4.18
CA THR A 73 11.28 9.58 -5.40
C THR A 73 10.52 8.64 -6.32
N ARG A 74 11.01 7.42 -6.45
CA ARG A 74 10.40 6.39 -7.31
C ARG A 74 8.95 6.12 -6.93
N TYR A 75 8.68 5.89 -5.63
CA TYR A 75 7.32 5.63 -5.21
C TYR A 75 6.45 6.88 -5.26
N GLN A 76 6.99 8.06 -4.91
CA GLN A 76 6.21 9.29 -4.93
C GLN A 76 5.75 9.67 -6.35
N GLU A 77 6.54 9.34 -7.37
CA GLU A 77 6.11 9.52 -8.75
C GLU A 77 4.91 8.64 -9.08
N ALA A 78 4.94 7.38 -8.63
CA ALA A 78 3.79 6.48 -8.79
C ALA A 78 2.60 6.98 -7.98
N ALA A 79 2.83 7.43 -6.75
CA ALA A 79 1.78 7.89 -5.86
C ALA A 79 1.01 9.09 -6.44
N ALA A 80 1.67 9.93 -7.23
CA ALA A 80 1.00 11.06 -7.87
C ALA A 80 -0.14 10.58 -8.79
N ILE A 81 0.06 9.45 -9.47
CA ILE A 81 -0.98 8.85 -10.31
C ILE A 81 -2.12 8.34 -9.42
N ARG A 82 -1.78 7.60 -8.36
CA ARG A 82 -2.76 7.05 -7.42
C ARG A 82 -3.61 8.16 -6.79
N GLN A 83 -3.00 9.27 -6.43
CA GLN A 83 -3.70 10.39 -5.77
C GLN A 83 -4.74 11.02 -6.66
N ARG A 84 -4.52 11.04 -7.97
CA ARG A 84 -5.51 11.55 -8.91
C ARG A 84 -6.65 10.56 -9.15
N ALA A 85 -6.37 9.26 -8.98
CA ALA A 85 -7.28 8.19 -9.38
C ALA A 85 -8.06 7.59 -8.21
N SER A 86 -7.71 7.93 -6.98
CA SER A 86 -8.29 7.26 -5.81
C SER A 86 -8.23 8.13 -4.57
N THR A 87 -9.02 7.72 -3.57
CA THR A 87 -8.93 8.23 -2.21
C THR A 87 -8.40 7.08 -1.36
N THR A 88 -7.37 7.34 -0.55
CA THR A 88 -6.71 6.28 0.19
C THR A 88 -6.31 6.74 1.59
N ARG A 89 -6.34 5.78 2.53
CA ARG A 89 -5.70 5.92 3.84
C ARG A 89 -4.55 4.95 3.87
N ARG A 90 -3.39 5.40 4.37
CA ARG A 90 -2.21 4.56 4.49
C ARG A 90 -1.62 4.72 5.87
N ILE A 91 -1.30 3.59 6.50
CA ILE A 91 -0.78 3.58 7.87
C ILE A 91 0.48 2.73 7.88
N LEU A 92 1.53 3.27 8.49
CA LEU A 92 2.77 2.53 8.69
C LEU A 92 2.74 1.87 10.06
N LEU A 93 2.92 0.58 10.09
CA LEU A 93 2.85 -0.22 11.29
C LEU A 93 4.16 -0.99 11.49
N SER A 94 4.41 -1.36 12.73
CA SER A 94 5.46 -2.34 13.03
C SER A 94 4.84 -3.71 13.13
N GLY A 95 5.49 -4.71 12.53
CA GLY A 95 5.04 -6.08 12.63
C GLY A 95 5.24 -6.61 14.05
N TYR A 96 4.57 -7.70 14.36
CA TYR A 96 4.67 -8.34 15.66
C TYR A 96 5.91 -9.24 15.69
N ASP A 97 6.69 -9.11 16.74
CA ASP A 97 7.93 -9.90 16.90
C ASP A 97 7.77 -11.15 17.75
N GLY A 98 6.63 -11.40 18.25
CA GLY A 98 6.37 -12.52 19.13
C GLY A 98 6.52 -12.17 20.60
#